data_5a857443f2a9d3f85da365a1e8a18480
#
_entry.id   5a857443f2a9d3f85da365a1e8a18480
#
_cell.length_a   1.000
_cell.length_b   1.000
_cell.length_c   1.000
_cell.angle_alpha   90.00
_cell.angle_beta   90.00
_cell.angle_gamma   90.00
#
_symmetry.space_group_name_H-M   'P 1'
#
loop_
_entity.id
_entity.type
_entity.pdbx_description
1 polymer ?
#
loop_
_entity_poly.entity_id
_entity_poly.type
_entity_poly.pdbx_seq_one_letter_code
_entity_poly.pdbx_strand_id
1 'polypeptide(L)'
;MVGCVSEQTYDAEVQKSALYQQLTAKLQTELNADEAQIKQLQGQVKLTLVDQLLFAEGGWQVHQKGKATLAKIAPTLSTAAAKRIVVEGFTDNVPIGPALKSRFPSNWELSTARATDVVRILAAEGVPQDLLAAEGFGDQRPVASNDTPQGRAQNRRVEIVISDLAQ
;
A
#
# COMPACT_ATOMS: atom_id res chain seq x y z
N MET A 1 26.20 29.51 8.15
CA MET A 1 24.89 29.52 8.88
C MET A 1 24.34 28.11 8.89
N VAL A 2 24.40 27.46 10.04
CA VAL A 2 23.76 26.15 10.23
C VAL A 2 22.27 26.45 10.50
N GLY A 3 21.41 26.11 9.56
CA GLY A 3 19.96 26.27 9.74
C GLY A 3 19.49 25.39 10.89
N CYS A 4 18.93 25.98 11.93
CA CYS A 4 18.23 25.24 12.98
C CYS A 4 17.04 24.53 12.37
N VAL A 5 17.14 23.22 12.23
CA VAL A 5 15.98 22.36 11.98
C VAL A 5 15.12 22.47 13.24
N SER A 6 13.83 22.78 13.11
CA SER A 6 12.96 22.87 14.28
C SER A 6 12.88 21.50 14.99
N GLU A 7 12.73 21.51 16.31
CA GLU A 7 12.61 20.29 17.13
C GLU A 7 11.48 19.39 16.57
N GLN A 8 10.36 19.95 16.16
CA GLN A 8 9.25 19.22 15.52
C GLN A 8 9.66 18.53 14.21
N THR A 9 10.49 19.16 13.39
CA THR A 9 10.97 18.57 12.14
C THR A 9 11.94 17.41 12.41
N TYR A 10 12.79 17.54 13.43
CA TYR A 10 13.70 16.49 13.85
C TYR A 10 12.95 15.28 14.40
N ASP A 11 11.95 15.48 15.25
CA ASP A 11 11.13 14.42 15.84
C ASP A 11 10.33 13.67 14.76
N ALA A 12 9.77 14.37 13.78
CA ALA A 12 9.06 13.77 12.65
C ALA A 12 9.99 12.89 11.78
N GLU A 13 11.22 13.31 11.53
CA GLU A 13 12.21 12.53 10.79
C GLU A 13 12.65 11.28 11.56
N VAL A 14 12.83 11.38 12.88
CA VAL A 14 13.18 10.24 13.75
C VAL A 14 12.05 9.21 13.77
N GLN A 15 10.80 9.64 13.94
CA GLN A 15 9.64 8.76 13.94
C GLN A 15 9.43 8.07 12.58
N LYS A 16 9.62 8.79 11.49
CA LYS A 16 9.55 8.24 10.14
C LYS A 16 10.63 7.19 9.90
N SER A 17 11.85 7.44 10.35
CA SER A 17 12.95 6.48 10.28
C SER A 17 12.66 5.21 11.11
N ALA A 18 12.12 5.36 12.31
CA ALA A 18 11.74 4.23 13.16
C ALA A 18 10.62 3.39 12.53
N LEU A 19 9.59 4.02 11.98
CA LEU A 19 8.51 3.34 11.26
C LEU A 19 9.05 2.55 10.05
N TYR A 20 9.91 3.16 9.26
CA TYR A 20 10.56 2.51 8.12
C TYR A 20 11.34 1.28 8.56
N GLN A 21 12.16 1.38 9.61
CA GLN A 21 12.95 0.27 10.14
C GLN A 21 12.06 -0.86 10.67
N GLN A 22 10.99 -0.55 11.39
CA GLN A 22 10.07 -1.55 11.93
C GLN A 22 9.33 -2.30 10.82
N LEU A 23 8.82 -1.60 9.81
CA LEU A 23 8.17 -2.24 8.65
C LEU A 23 9.17 -3.10 7.87
N THR A 24 10.39 -2.59 7.64
CA THR A 24 11.44 -3.34 6.95
C THR A 24 11.78 -4.62 7.69
N ALA A 25 12.01 -4.58 8.99
CA ALA A 25 12.35 -5.75 9.79
C ALA A 25 11.22 -6.80 9.76
N LYS A 26 9.96 -6.39 9.82
CA LYS A 26 8.81 -7.32 9.75
C LYS A 26 8.64 -7.98 8.39
N LEU A 27 8.89 -7.24 7.32
CA LEU A 27 8.68 -7.74 5.96
C LEU A 27 9.87 -8.54 5.42
N GLN A 28 11.11 -8.18 5.78
CA GLN A 28 12.31 -8.90 5.33
C GLN A 28 12.38 -10.35 5.83
N THR A 29 11.79 -10.65 6.98
CA THR A 29 11.77 -12.02 7.53
C THR A 29 10.77 -12.94 6.85
N GLU A 30 9.81 -12.42 6.09
CA GLU A 30 8.64 -13.16 5.67
C GLU A 30 8.29 -13.03 4.19
N LEU A 31 8.81 -12.03 3.51
CA LEU A 31 8.51 -11.73 2.12
C LEU A 31 9.79 -11.55 1.30
N ASN A 32 9.74 -12.03 0.07
CA ASN A 32 10.80 -11.78 -0.89
C ASN A 32 10.78 -10.33 -1.35
N ALA A 33 11.92 -9.80 -1.76
CA ALA A 33 12.05 -8.44 -2.30
C ALA A 33 11.15 -8.17 -3.52
N ASP A 34 10.77 -9.22 -4.24
CA ASP A 34 9.86 -9.15 -5.38
C ASP A 34 8.37 -9.07 -4.96
N GLU A 35 8.03 -9.46 -3.73
CA GLU A 35 6.65 -9.44 -3.21
C GLU A 35 6.31 -8.13 -2.48
N ALA A 36 7.29 -7.53 -1.81
CA ALA A 36 7.10 -6.28 -1.08
C ALA A 36 8.34 -5.40 -1.10
N GLN A 37 8.14 -4.10 -1.26
CA GLN A 37 9.19 -3.08 -1.20
C GLN A 37 8.78 -1.96 -0.27
N ILE A 38 9.73 -1.45 0.52
CA ILE A 38 9.55 -0.30 1.38
C ILE A 38 10.49 0.80 0.92
N LYS A 39 9.95 2.00 0.74
CA LYS A 39 10.72 3.20 0.41
C LYS A 39 10.40 4.31 1.41
N GLN A 40 11.45 4.91 1.94
CA GLN A 40 11.35 6.16 2.68
C GLN A 40 11.49 7.30 1.67
N LEU A 41 10.46 8.13 1.58
CA LEU A 41 10.41 9.33 0.75
C LEU A 41 10.34 10.55 1.67
N GLN A 42 10.59 11.74 1.11
CA GLN A 42 10.47 12.96 1.89
C GLN A 42 9.01 13.12 2.39
N GLY A 43 8.84 13.19 3.72
CA GLY A 43 7.53 13.34 4.36
C GLY A 43 6.68 12.06 4.42
N GLN A 44 7.11 10.91 3.85
CA GLN A 44 6.28 9.71 3.83
C GLN A 44 7.07 8.41 3.78
N VAL A 45 6.43 7.33 4.21
CA VAL A 45 6.90 5.95 4.01
C VAL A 45 5.92 5.26 3.07
N LYS A 46 6.43 4.64 2.02
CA LYS A 46 5.64 3.88 1.05
C LYS A 46 5.98 2.41 1.13
N LEU A 47 4.96 1.58 1.35
CA LEU A 47 5.02 0.13 1.25
C LEU A 47 4.30 -0.31 -0.02
N THR A 48 5.01 -0.97 -0.94
CA THR A 48 4.46 -1.54 -2.16
C THR A 48 4.32 -3.05 -2.00
N LEU A 49 3.13 -3.59 -2.27
CA LEU A 49 2.80 -5.01 -2.23
C LEU A 49 2.31 -5.45 -3.61
N VAL A 50 2.89 -6.52 -4.17
CA VAL A 50 2.41 -7.05 -5.45
C VAL A 50 1.03 -7.68 -5.30
N ASP A 51 0.25 -7.62 -6.37
CA ASP A 51 -1.14 -8.11 -6.43
C ASP A 51 -1.28 -9.57 -5.95
N GLN A 52 -0.41 -10.45 -6.42
CA GLN A 52 -0.43 -11.89 -6.11
C GLN A 52 -0.22 -12.22 -4.62
N LEU A 53 0.41 -11.31 -3.87
CA LEU A 53 0.55 -11.45 -2.43
C LEU A 53 -0.78 -11.27 -1.70
N LEU A 54 -1.66 -10.43 -2.24
CA LEU A 54 -2.89 -10.02 -1.59
C LEU A 54 -4.12 -10.71 -2.17
N PHE A 55 -4.19 -10.90 -3.49
CA PHE A 55 -5.39 -11.35 -4.20
C PHE A 55 -5.14 -12.64 -4.97
N ALA A 56 -6.17 -13.46 -5.11
CA ALA A 56 -6.16 -14.55 -6.07
C ALA A 56 -6.18 -14.00 -7.52
N GLU A 57 -5.71 -14.78 -8.48
CA GLU A 57 -5.78 -14.40 -9.89
C GLU A 57 -7.21 -14.04 -10.30
N GLY A 58 -7.37 -12.87 -10.92
CA GLY A 58 -8.68 -12.33 -11.25
C GLY A 58 -9.56 -11.96 -10.05
N GLY A 59 -9.03 -12.00 -8.83
CA GLY A 59 -9.75 -11.66 -7.61
C GLY A 59 -9.70 -10.17 -7.27
N TRP A 60 -10.58 -9.77 -6.37
CA TRP A 60 -10.64 -8.41 -5.82
C TRP A 60 -10.71 -8.40 -4.29
N GLN A 61 -10.97 -9.56 -3.68
CA GLN A 61 -10.94 -9.74 -2.23
C GLN A 61 -9.59 -10.32 -1.80
N VAL A 62 -9.07 -9.81 -0.72
CA VAL A 62 -7.81 -10.28 -0.15
C VAL A 62 -7.96 -11.72 0.34
N HIS A 63 -7.10 -12.59 -0.14
CA HIS A 63 -7.10 -14.00 0.27
C HIS A 63 -6.40 -14.21 1.62
N GLN A 64 -6.43 -15.44 2.15
CA GLN A 64 -5.94 -15.73 3.51
C GLN A 64 -4.46 -15.37 3.74
N LYS A 65 -3.56 -15.64 2.76
CA LYS A 65 -2.15 -15.26 2.85
C LYS A 65 -1.99 -13.73 2.93
N GLY A 66 -2.75 -13.00 2.11
CA GLY A 66 -2.75 -11.54 2.12
C GLY A 66 -3.25 -10.97 3.46
N LYS A 67 -4.32 -11.55 4.03
CA LYS A 67 -4.82 -11.16 5.37
C LYS A 67 -3.75 -11.37 6.43
N ALA A 68 -3.06 -12.51 6.42
CA ALA A 68 -1.98 -12.79 7.36
C ALA A 68 -0.82 -11.77 7.22
N THR A 69 -0.49 -11.37 5.99
CA THR A 69 0.53 -10.34 5.75
C THR A 69 0.08 -8.98 6.31
N LEU A 70 -1.16 -8.56 6.05
CA LEU A 70 -1.70 -7.30 6.56
C LEU A 70 -1.79 -7.30 8.09
N ALA A 71 -2.20 -8.41 8.72
CA ALA A 71 -2.26 -8.55 10.18
C ALA A 71 -0.89 -8.35 10.85
N LYS A 72 0.21 -8.73 10.18
CA LYS A 72 1.57 -8.56 10.70
C LYS A 72 2.05 -7.11 10.69
N ILE A 73 1.63 -6.32 9.70
CA ILE A 73 2.03 -4.92 9.57
C ILE A 73 1.08 -3.97 10.33
N ALA A 74 -0.17 -4.37 10.54
CA ALA A 74 -1.19 -3.53 11.17
C ALA A 74 -0.78 -2.96 12.54
N PRO A 75 -0.16 -3.71 13.48
CA PRO A 75 0.29 -3.14 14.75
C PRO A 75 1.30 -2.00 14.59
N THR A 76 2.18 -2.08 13.57
CA THR A 76 3.15 -1.01 13.29
C THR A 76 2.45 0.21 12.68
N LEU A 77 1.43 0.00 11.84
CA LEU A 77 0.62 1.10 11.29
C LEU A 77 -0.23 1.78 12.37
N SER A 78 -0.76 1.00 13.32
CA SER A 78 -1.55 1.53 14.45
C SER A 78 -0.75 2.46 15.35
N THR A 79 0.55 2.20 15.52
CA THR A 79 1.45 3.07 16.32
C THR A 79 1.90 4.32 15.56
N ALA A 80 1.60 4.42 14.28
CA ALA A 80 1.86 5.61 13.46
C ALA A 80 0.85 6.74 13.77
N ALA A 81 0.54 6.97 15.04
CA ALA A 81 -0.41 7.98 15.50
C ALA A 81 -0.15 9.35 14.84
N ALA A 82 -1.20 10.08 14.54
CA ALA A 82 -1.20 11.37 13.85
C ALA A 82 -0.70 11.35 12.39
N LYS A 83 -0.71 10.20 11.72
CA LYS A 83 -0.38 10.06 10.31
C LYS A 83 -1.59 9.68 9.48
N ARG A 84 -1.58 10.06 8.23
CA ARG A 84 -2.56 9.60 7.23
C ARG A 84 -2.02 8.35 6.56
N ILE A 85 -2.87 7.34 6.41
CA ILE A 85 -2.56 6.07 5.75
C ILE A 85 -3.49 5.93 4.55
N VAL A 86 -2.94 6.07 3.36
CA VAL A 86 -3.69 5.90 2.11
C VAL A 86 -3.31 4.57 1.49
N VAL A 87 -4.31 3.74 1.22
CA VAL A 87 -4.15 2.51 0.44
C VAL A 87 -4.49 2.82 -1.01
N GLU A 88 -3.52 2.74 -1.89
CA GLU A 88 -3.63 3.03 -3.31
C GLU A 88 -3.61 1.73 -4.12
N GLY A 89 -4.64 1.51 -4.94
CA GLY A 89 -4.75 0.34 -5.82
C GLY A 89 -4.38 0.68 -7.27
N PHE A 90 -3.65 -0.23 -7.92
CA PHE A 90 -3.21 -0.09 -9.31
C PHE A 90 -3.41 -1.39 -10.07
N THR A 91 -3.68 -1.28 -11.37
CA THR A 91 -3.78 -2.40 -12.30
C THR A 91 -2.74 -2.28 -13.42
N ASP A 92 -2.59 -3.33 -14.20
CA ASP A 92 -2.02 -3.21 -15.55
C ASP A 92 -3.06 -2.66 -16.53
N ASN A 93 -2.70 -2.53 -17.81
CA ASN A 93 -3.59 -2.04 -18.87
C ASN A 93 -4.49 -3.11 -19.52
N VAL A 94 -4.50 -4.33 -18.97
CA VAL A 94 -5.38 -5.38 -19.48
C VAL A 94 -6.83 -5.05 -19.12
N PRO A 95 -7.76 -5.06 -20.09
CA PRO A 95 -9.17 -4.82 -19.79
C PRO A 95 -9.75 -5.85 -18.80
N ILE A 96 -10.76 -5.43 -18.04
CA ILE A 96 -11.47 -6.31 -17.13
C ILE A 96 -12.01 -7.53 -17.84
N GLY A 97 -11.67 -8.72 -17.33
CA GLY A 97 -12.14 -10.00 -17.87
C GLY A 97 -13.67 -10.20 -17.69
N PRO A 98 -14.29 -11.07 -18.53
CA PRO A 98 -15.75 -11.26 -18.53
C PRO A 98 -16.35 -11.59 -17.16
N ALA A 99 -15.65 -12.36 -16.34
CA ALA A 99 -16.11 -12.77 -15.01
C ALA A 99 -16.31 -11.60 -14.03
N LEU A 100 -15.56 -10.52 -14.20
CA LEU A 100 -15.61 -9.35 -13.32
C LEU A 100 -16.30 -8.14 -13.96
N LYS A 101 -16.54 -8.15 -15.28
CA LYS A 101 -16.99 -6.98 -16.02
C LYS A 101 -18.37 -6.49 -15.58
N SER A 102 -19.25 -7.37 -15.12
CA SER A 102 -20.56 -6.99 -14.60
C SER A 102 -20.48 -6.26 -13.25
N ARG A 103 -19.41 -6.50 -12.50
CA ARG A 103 -19.18 -5.91 -11.18
C ARG A 103 -18.27 -4.68 -11.26
N PHE A 104 -17.27 -4.73 -12.13
CA PHE A 104 -16.27 -3.67 -12.30
C PHE A 104 -16.23 -3.27 -13.78
N PRO A 105 -16.87 -2.16 -14.15
CA PRO A 105 -16.89 -1.70 -15.54
C PRO A 105 -15.50 -1.40 -16.10
N SER A 106 -14.56 -0.95 -15.25
CA SER A 106 -13.19 -0.61 -15.65
C SER A 106 -12.15 -0.94 -14.59
N ASN A 107 -10.88 -0.73 -14.91
CA ASN A 107 -9.76 -0.86 -13.97
C ASN A 107 -9.83 0.15 -12.82
N TRP A 108 -10.55 1.25 -12.96
CA TRP A 108 -10.79 2.22 -11.90
C TRP A 108 -11.58 1.62 -10.75
N GLU A 109 -12.71 1.00 -11.05
CA GLU A 109 -13.56 0.38 -10.02
C GLU A 109 -12.87 -0.83 -9.38
N LEU A 110 -12.17 -1.64 -10.17
CA LEU A 110 -11.44 -2.81 -9.66
C LEU A 110 -10.34 -2.37 -8.68
N SER A 111 -9.51 -1.41 -9.04
CA SER A 111 -8.42 -0.92 -8.20
C SER A 111 -8.93 -0.27 -6.90
N THR A 112 -10.02 0.49 -7.00
CA THR A 112 -10.69 1.09 -5.84
C THR A 112 -11.28 0.03 -4.90
N ALA A 113 -11.92 -1.01 -5.44
CA ALA A 113 -12.46 -2.10 -4.64
C ALA A 113 -11.37 -2.89 -3.92
N ARG A 114 -10.24 -3.15 -4.57
CA ARG A 114 -9.06 -3.79 -3.97
C ARG A 114 -8.48 -2.96 -2.83
N ALA A 115 -8.26 -1.67 -3.05
CA ALA A 115 -7.79 -0.75 -2.01
C ALA A 115 -8.75 -0.70 -0.82
N THR A 116 -10.06 -0.65 -1.08
CA THR A 116 -11.10 -0.65 -0.03
C THR A 116 -11.08 -1.94 0.79
N ASP A 117 -10.88 -3.11 0.17
CA ASP A 117 -10.82 -4.37 0.90
C ASP A 117 -9.60 -4.45 1.81
N VAL A 118 -8.44 -3.96 1.35
CA VAL A 118 -7.24 -3.82 2.20
C VAL A 118 -7.51 -2.89 3.39
N VAL A 119 -8.13 -1.72 3.18
CA VAL A 119 -8.51 -0.78 4.25
C VAL A 119 -9.41 -1.46 5.29
N ARG A 120 -10.42 -2.23 4.86
CA ARG A 120 -11.30 -2.98 5.77
C ARG A 120 -10.54 -3.97 6.66
N ILE A 121 -9.57 -4.66 6.09
CA ILE A 121 -8.75 -5.63 6.84
C ILE A 121 -7.85 -4.89 7.82
N LEU A 122 -7.15 -3.83 7.41
CA LEU A 122 -6.32 -3.03 8.32
C LEU A 122 -7.14 -2.46 9.49
N ALA A 123 -8.35 -1.96 9.22
CA ALA A 123 -9.26 -1.50 10.26
C ALA A 123 -9.68 -2.62 11.22
N ALA A 124 -9.98 -3.81 10.70
CA ALA A 124 -10.30 -4.98 11.52
C ALA A 124 -9.12 -5.46 12.38
N GLU A 125 -7.89 -5.24 11.91
CA GLU A 125 -6.65 -5.52 12.64
C GLU A 125 -6.22 -4.39 13.60
N GLY A 126 -7.08 -3.39 13.81
CA GLY A 126 -6.91 -2.35 14.82
C GLY A 126 -6.23 -1.06 14.35
N VAL A 127 -6.04 -0.85 13.05
CA VAL A 127 -5.59 0.45 12.55
C VAL A 127 -6.76 1.45 12.65
N PRO A 128 -6.55 2.64 13.28
CA PRO A 128 -7.61 3.63 13.43
C PRO A 128 -8.23 4.04 12.08
N GLN A 129 -9.57 3.97 12.00
CA GLN A 129 -10.29 4.18 10.74
C GLN A 129 -10.21 5.61 10.23
N ASP A 130 -10.10 6.58 11.12
CA ASP A 130 -9.94 8.00 10.81
C ASP A 130 -8.61 8.34 10.14
N LEU A 131 -7.61 7.46 10.26
CA LEU A 131 -6.33 7.57 9.55
C LEU A 131 -6.37 6.95 8.15
N LEU A 132 -7.34 6.08 7.86
CA LEU A 132 -7.38 5.26 6.66
C LEU A 132 -8.14 5.93 5.52
N ALA A 133 -7.58 5.82 4.31
CA ALA A 133 -8.26 6.15 3.06
C ALA A 133 -7.96 5.10 1.99
N ALA A 134 -8.87 4.92 1.03
CA ALA A 134 -8.70 4.05 -0.13
C ALA A 134 -8.79 4.87 -1.41
N GLU A 135 -7.82 4.69 -2.30
CA GLU A 135 -7.76 5.33 -3.61
C GLU A 135 -7.49 4.29 -4.70
N GLY A 136 -8.14 4.40 -5.85
CA GLY A 136 -7.90 3.54 -6.99
C GLY A 136 -7.47 4.37 -8.19
N PHE A 137 -6.41 3.93 -8.88
CA PHE A 137 -5.84 4.64 -10.02
C PHE A 137 -5.96 3.86 -11.34
N GLY A 138 -6.54 2.66 -11.31
CA GLY A 138 -6.60 1.81 -12.50
C GLY A 138 -5.20 1.58 -13.06
N ASP A 139 -5.07 1.68 -14.37
CA ASP A 139 -3.83 1.52 -15.13
C ASP A 139 -3.08 2.85 -15.42
N GLN A 140 -3.50 3.95 -14.80
CA GLN A 140 -3.03 5.31 -15.14
C GLN A 140 -1.63 5.67 -14.60
N ARG A 141 -1.09 4.87 -13.67
CA ARG A 141 0.21 5.12 -13.03
C ARG A 141 1.12 3.89 -13.13
N PRO A 142 1.54 3.49 -14.34
CA PRO A 142 2.44 2.34 -14.51
C PRO A 142 3.83 2.66 -13.93
N VAL A 143 4.45 1.65 -13.31
CA VAL A 143 5.84 1.70 -12.81
C VAL A 143 6.79 0.92 -13.69
N ALA A 144 6.25 0.12 -14.62
CA ALA A 144 6.99 -0.66 -15.62
C ALA A 144 6.20 -0.72 -16.94
N SER A 145 6.86 -1.20 -18.02
CA SER A 145 6.18 -1.36 -19.30
C SER A 145 5.05 -2.39 -19.23
N ASN A 146 3.88 -2.02 -19.75
CA ASN A 146 2.75 -2.94 -19.91
C ASN A 146 2.93 -3.94 -21.08
N ASP A 147 3.95 -3.77 -21.91
CA ASP A 147 4.21 -4.64 -23.08
C ASP A 147 4.73 -6.02 -22.65
N THR A 148 5.34 -6.12 -21.49
CA THR A 148 5.90 -7.37 -20.98
C THR A 148 5.05 -7.95 -19.83
N PRO A 149 4.94 -9.29 -19.71
CA PRO A 149 4.25 -9.92 -18.58
C PRO A 149 4.84 -9.50 -17.22
N GLN A 150 6.16 -9.36 -17.14
CA GLN A 150 6.87 -8.94 -15.93
C GLN A 150 6.52 -7.51 -15.54
N GLY A 151 6.50 -6.58 -16.50
CA GLY A 151 6.12 -5.20 -16.25
C GLY A 151 4.65 -5.07 -15.83
N ARG A 152 3.74 -5.83 -16.46
CA ARG A 152 2.34 -5.88 -16.01
C ARG A 152 2.20 -6.41 -14.59
N ALA A 153 2.99 -7.42 -14.20
CA ALA A 153 2.99 -7.94 -12.83
C ALA A 153 3.43 -6.88 -11.81
N GLN A 154 4.40 -6.02 -12.16
CA GLN A 154 4.83 -4.89 -11.32
C GLN A 154 3.78 -3.79 -11.25
N ASN A 155 3.04 -3.55 -12.33
CA ASN A 155 1.98 -2.56 -12.36
C ASN A 155 0.77 -2.97 -11.50
N ARG A 156 0.44 -4.28 -11.44
CA ARG A 156 -0.59 -4.82 -10.54
C ARG A 156 -0.07 -4.84 -9.10
N ARG A 157 -0.38 -3.79 -8.35
CA ARG A 157 0.13 -3.59 -6.98
C ARG A 157 -0.85 -2.82 -6.12
N VAL A 158 -0.60 -2.89 -4.83
CA VAL A 158 -1.17 -1.99 -3.82
C VAL A 158 -0.03 -1.25 -3.14
N GLU A 159 -0.15 0.05 -3.00
CA GLU A 159 0.77 0.88 -2.24
C GLU A 159 0.08 1.36 -0.96
N ILE A 160 0.75 1.22 0.19
CA ILE A 160 0.30 1.80 1.46
C ILE A 160 1.22 2.97 1.74
N VAL A 161 0.67 4.17 1.64
CA VAL A 161 1.40 5.43 1.81
C VAL A 161 1.08 6.01 3.17
N ILE A 162 2.09 6.13 4.02
CA ILE A 162 1.99 6.68 5.37
C ILE A 162 2.63 8.06 5.35
N SER A 163 1.85 9.10 5.59
CA SER A 163 2.29 10.49 5.59
C SER A 163 1.86 11.22 6.87
N ASP A 164 2.53 12.31 7.19
CA ASP A 164 2.16 13.14 8.32
C ASP A 164 0.84 13.89 8.04
N LEU A 165 -0.02 13.97 9.06
CA LEU A 165 -1.28 14.72 8.99
C LEU A 165 -1.08 16.25 9.11
N ALA A 166 0.13 16.66 9.49
CA ALA A 166 0.44 18.06 9.70
C ALA A 166 0.70 18.76 8.37
N GLN A 167 -0.30 19.43 7.87
CA GLN A 167 -0.20 20.76 7.29
C GLN A 167 -1.45 21.54 7.62
#